data_d44b8dc47660589b7655b1bcc9a0adad
#
_entry.id   d44b8dc47660589b7655b1bcc9a0adad
#
_cell.length_a   1.000
_cell.length_b   1.000
_cell.length_c   1.000
_cell.angle_alpha   90.00
_cell.angle_beta   90.00
_cell.angle_gamma   90.00
#
_symmetry.space_group_name_H-M   'P 1'
#
loop_
_entity.id
_entity.type
_entity.pdbx_description
1 polymer ?
#
loop_
_entity_poly.entity_id
_entity_poly.type
_entity_poly.pdbx_seq_one_letter_code
_entity_poly.pdbx_strand_id
1 'polypeptide(L)'
;MASSDFNPDAPLHIRALNHTTIPVKDRYKAALFYVAVLGGEMHHESAPDRVKKGLARSLQVGVRLCAGLEIDLFEQNYGQPAWDQSHPHHALDVPTEELEKWAAHLKKWKVPFVGPMTRAGTGSAEMYFNDPDGNHLELHCSNYPGHEKLPAGPYDKRLTVHKQPWPPLELEAEANRLLQASLERMRRLKKSA
;
A
#
# COMPACT_ATOMS: atom_id res chain seq x y z
N MET A 1 -22.99 4.47 4.63
CA MET A 1 -24.12 4.81 3.73
C MET A 1 -23.79 4.25 2.37
N ALA A 2 -24.65 3.38 1.79
CA ALA A 2 -24.48 2.93 0.42
C ALA A 2 -24.67 4.14 -0.48
N SER A 3 -23.69 4.46 -1.34
CA SER A 3 -23.82 5.57 -2.27
C SER A 3 -24.89 5.22 -3.31
N SER A 4 -25.73 6.19 -3.61
CA SER A 4 -26.75 6.12 -4.65
C SER A 4 -26.19 6.07 -6.08
N ASP A 5 -24.89 5.91 -6.22
CA ASP A 5 -24.15 6.09 -7.46
C ASP A 5 -23.96 4.77 -8.25
N PHE A 6 -24.44 3.66 -7.71
CA PHE A 6 -24.47 2.40 -8.44
C PHE A 6 -25.63 2.39 -9.45
N ASN A 7 -25.38 1.88 -10.64
CA ASN A 7 -26.44 1.65 -11.62
C ASN A 7 -27.40 0.56 -11.09
N PRO A 8 -28.63 0.90 -10.65
CA PRO A 8 -29.55 -0.06 -10.06
C PRO A 8 -30.12 -1.04 -11.10
N ASP A 9 -30.00 -0.70 -12.38
CA ASP A 9 -30.52 -1.50 -13.50
C ASP A 9 -29.47 -2.46 -14.03
N ALA A 10 -28.27 -2.51 -13.48
CA ALA A 10 -27.26 -3.46 -13.88
C ALA A 10 -27.72 -4.90 -13.54
N PRO A 11 -27.62 -5.85 -14.47
CA PRO A 11 -28.10 -7.23 -14.24
C PRO A 11 -27.25 -7.99 -13.22
N LEU A 12 -26.01 -7.53 -12.99
CA LEU A 12 -25.05 -8.11 -12.04
C LEU A 12 -24.29 -6.96 -11.35
N HIS A 13 -23.94 -7.17 -10.08
CA HIS A 13 -23.29 -6.15 -9.26
C HIS A 13 -21.97 -6.64 -8.68
N ILE A 14 -20.92 -5.82 -8.78
CA ILE A 14 -19.68 -5.98 -8.02
C ILE A 14 -19.89 -5.27 -6.68
N ARG A 15 -19.69 -5.98 -5.57
CA ARG A 15 -19.93 -5.44 -4.22
C ARG A 15 -18.77 -4.60 -3.68
N ALA A 16 -17.54 -5.02 -3.95
CA ALA A 16 -16.33 -4.36 -3.44
C ALA A 16 -15.07 -4.89 -4.13
N LEU A 17 -13.97 -4.16 -4.03
CA LEU A 17 -12.65 -4.71 -4.23
C LEU A 17 -12.33 -5.62 -3.04
N ASN A 18 -12.00 -6.89 -3.29
CA ASN A 18 -11.67 -7.84 -2.24
C ASN A 18 -10.18 -7.75 -1.84
N HIS A 19 -9.31 -7.87 -2.83
CA HIS A 19 -7.87 -7.74 -2.66
C HIS A 19 -7.23 -7.20 -3.93
N THR A 20 -6.02 -6.69 -3.79
CA THR A 20 -5.12 -6.38 -4.90
C THR A 20 -3.82 -7.15 -4.74
N THR A 21 -3.12 -7.39 -5.84
CA THR A 21 -1.87 -8.14 -5.85
C THR A 21 -0.74 -7.23 -6.25
N ILE A 22 0.33 -7.24 -5.47
CA ILE A 22 1.53 -6.45 -5.73
C ILE A 22 2.74 -7.39 -5.86
N PRO A 23 3.49 -7.30 -6.96
CA PRO A 23 4.69 -8.09 -7.15
C PRO A 23 5.85 -7.51 -6.33
N VAL A 24 6.58 -8.39 -5.61
CA VAL A 24 7.70 -7.99 -4.75
C VAL A 24 8.87 -8.98 -4.89
N LYS A 25 10.08 -8.54 -4.56
CA LYS A 25 11.27 -9.38 -4.59
C LYS A 25 11.34 -10.33 -3.40
N ASP A 26 10.96 -9.85 -2.24
CA ASP A 26 10.94 -10.59 -0.98
C ASP A 26 9.67 -10.18 -0.21
N ARG A 27 8.75 -11.13 -0.06
CA ARG A 27 7.45 -10.87 0.55
C ARG A 27 7.51 -10.38 2.00
N TYR A 28 8.52 -10.80 2.77
CA TYR A 28 8.64 -10.36 4.17
C TYR A 28 9.31 -9.00 4.29
N LYS A 29 10.26 -8.67 3.42
CA LYS A 29 10.83 -7.32 3.33
C LYS A 29 9.79 -6.31 2.87
N ALA A 30 8.97 -6.69 1.89
CA ALA A 30 7.84 -5.87 1.49
C ALA A 30 6.82 -5.74 2.63
N ALA A 31 6.45 -6.85 3.30
CA ALA A 31 5.53 -6.80 4.43
C ALA A 31 6.00 -5.89 5.57
N LEU A 32 7.30 -5.79 5.81
CA LEU A 32 7.87 -4.80 6.74
C LEU A 32 7.37 -3.39 6.43
N PHE A 33 7.42 -3.00 5.16
CA PHE A 33 6.96 -1.67 4.72
C PHE A 33 5.46 -1.49 4.95
N TYR A 34 4.65 -2.44 4.48
CA TYR A 34 3.19 -2.34 4.59
C TYR A 34 2.69 -2.37 6.04
N VAL A 35 3.37 -3.10 6.92
CA VAL A 35 3.05 -3.13 8.36
C VAL A 35 3.57 -1.88 9.08
N ALA A 36 4.82 -1.50 8.87
CA ALA A 36 5.46 -0.42 9.64
C ALA A 36 5.05 0.97 9.15
N VAL A 37 4.94 1.17 7.82
CA VAL A 37 4.61 2.48 7.23
C VAL A 37 3.11 2.66 7.07
N LEU A 38 2.40 1.66 6.55
CA LEU A 38 0.97 1.77 6.27
C LEU A 38 0.07 1.27 7.41
N GLY A 39 0.66 0.78 8.52
CA GLY A 39 -0.12 0.29 9.67
C GLY A 39 -0.89 -0.99 9.41
N GLY A 40 -0.52 -1.74 8.37
CA GLY A 40 -1.19 -2.96 7.97
C GLY A 40 -1.00 -4.11 8.97
N GLU A 41 -1.88 -5.09 8.91
CA GLU A 41 -1.84 -6.30 9.72
C GLU A 41 -1.64 -7.54 8.84
N MET A 42 -0.70 -8.39 9.22
CA MET A 42 -0.52 -9.69 8.56
C MET A 42 -1.80 -10.51 8.65
N HIS A 43 -2.30 -10.97 7.51
CA HIS A 43 -3.55 -11.71 7.42
C HIS A 43 -3.35 -13.17 7.05
N HIS A 44 -2.52 -13.44 6.06
CA HIS A 44 -2.18 -14.81 5.69
C HIS A 44 -0.74 -14.93 5.16
N GLU A 45 -0.27 -16.15 5.08
CA GLU A 45 0.96 -16.53 4.40
C GLU A 45 0.77 -17.87 3.66
N SER A 46 1.31 -17.99 2.47
CA SER A 46 1.34 -19.28 1.75
C SER A 46 2.43 -20.18 2.33
N ALA A 47 2.06 -21.42 2.63
CA ALA A 47 3.02 -22.43 3.02
C ALA A 47 3.87 -22.86 1.79
N PRO A 48 5.20 -23.02 1.94
CA PRO A 48 6.10 -23.42 0.84
C PRO A 48 5.69 -24.72 0.14
N ASP A 49 5.13 -25.66 0.88
CA ASP A 49 4.64 -26.94 0.32
C ASP A 49 3.47 -26.76 -0.63
N ARG A 50 2.67 -25.72 -0.56
CA ARG A 50 1.61 -25.45 -1.51
C ARG A 50 2.18 -25.11 -2.88
N VAL A 51 3.29 -24.37 -2.92
CA VAL A 51 3.99 -24.06 -4.16
C VAL A 51 4.62 -25.32 -4.75
N LYS A 52 5.30 -26.13 -3.91
CA LYS A 52 5.90 -27.41 -4.32
C LYS A 52 4.87 -28.40 -4.88
N LYS A 53 3.65 -28.38 -4.37
CA LYS A 53 2.53 -29.23 -4.81
C LYS A 53 1.75 -28.63 -5.99
N GLY A 54 2.17 -27.48 -6.53
CA GLY A 54 1.45 -26.78 -7.60
C GLY A 54 0.09 -26.20 -7.19
N LEU A 55 -0.17 -26.11 -5.87
CA LEU A 55 -1.42 -25.54 -5.31
C LEU A 55 -1.37 -24.03 -5.13
N ALA A 56 -0.20 -23.43 -5.30
CA ALA A 56 0.01 -22.00 -5.35
C ALA A 56 1.08 -21.68 -6.39
N ARG A 57 0.93 -20.56 -7.07
CA ARG A 57 1.80 -20.13 -8.17
C ARG A 57 3.14 -19.60 -7.67
N SER A 58 3.12 -18.93 -6.53
CA SER A 58 4.30 -18.36 -5.88
C SER A 58 4.09 -18.26 -4.37
N LEU A 59 5.16 -17.94 -3.66
CA LEU A 59 5.09 -17.58 -2.25
C LEU A 59 4.47 -16.19 -2.13
N GLN A 60 3.53 -16.04 -1.19
CA GLN A 60 2.84 -14.78 -0.94
C GLN A 60 2.54 -14.59 0.54
N VAL A 61 2.34 -13.35 0.93
CA VAL A 61 1.75 -12.95 2.21
C VAL A 61 0.68 -11.90 1.96
N GLY A 62 -0.41 -11.96 2.70
CA GLY A 62 -1.47 -10.96 2.67
C GLY A 62 -1.33 -9.99 3.84
N VAL A 63 -1.44 -8.71 3.56
CA VAL A 63 -1.46 -7.63 4.54
C VAL A 63 -2.78 -6.89 4.39
N ARG A 64 -3.56 -6.83 5.48
CA ARG A 64 -4.82 -6.08 5.53
C ARG A 64 -4.55 -4.66 5.98
N LEU A 65 -4.90 -3.67 5.16
CA LEU A 65 -4.72 -2.25 5.48
C LEU A 65 -5.94 -1.66 6.18
N CYS A 66 -7.13 -2.09 5.78
CA CYS A 66 -8.39 -1.67 6.40
C CYS A 66 -9.49 -2.71 6.14
N ALA A 67 -10.69 -2.47 6.66
CA ALA A 67 -11.83 -3.32 6.36
C ALA A 67 -12.13 -3.31 4.84
N GLY A 68 -12.04 -4.48 4.21
CA GLY A 68 -12.32 -4.65 2.78
C GLY A 68 -11.14 -4.39 1.84
N LEU A 69 -9.95 -4.07 2.36
CA LEU A 69 -8.75 -3.94 1.53
C LEU A 69 -7.61 -4.82 2.06
N GLU A 70 -7.27 -5.82 1.27
CA GLU A 70 -6.12 -6.68 1.46
C GLU A 70 -5.15 -6.54 0.29
N ILE A 71 -3.87 -6.50 0.59
CA ILE A 71 -2.79 -6.49 -0.40
C ILE A 71 -2.04 -7.80 -0.29
N ASP A 72 -2.05 -8.56 -1.37
CA ASP A 72 -1.27 -9.79 -1.52
C ASP A 72 0.09 -9.48 -2.14
N LEU A 73 1.14 -9.68 -1.36
CA LEU A 73 2.53 -9.48 -1.76
C LEU A 73 3.07 -10.77 -2.35
N PHE A 74 3.12 -10.84 -3.68
CA PHE A 74 3.57 -12.00 -4.43
C PHE A 74 5.05 -11.94 -4.70
N GLU A 75 5.79 -12.90 -4.17
CA GLU A 75 7.22 -13.05 -4.46
C GLU A 75 7.42 -13.52 -5.90
N GLN A 76 8.09 -12.70 -6.69
CA GLN A 76 8.34 -12.98 -8.10
C GLN A 76 9.81 -13.26 -8.36
N ASN A 77 10.06 -14.40 -9.00
CA ASN A 77 11.40 -14.76 -9.50
C ASN A 77 11.75 -14.07 -10.83
N TYR A 78 10.81 -13.34 -11.43
CA TYR A 78 11.00 -12.58 -12.66
C TYR A 78 11.12 -11.11 -12.31
N GLY A 79 12.02 -10.40 -12.99
CA GLY A 79 12.11 -8.95 -12.84
C GLY A 79 10.73 -8.29 -13.01
N GLN A 80 10.48 -7.27 -12.21
CA GLN A 80 9.27 -6.45 -12.34
C GLN A 80 9.14 -5.99 -13.79
N PRO A 81 7.95 -6.08 -14.42
CA PRO A 81 7.72 -5.36 -15.66
C PRO A 81 8.07 -3.90 -15.40
N ALA A 82 8.87 -3.31 -16.27
CA ALA A 82 9.13 -1.89 -16.18
C ALA A 82 7.79 -1.14 -16.32
N TRP A 83 7.30 -0.58 -15.24
CA TRP A 83 6.17 0.34 -15.23
C TRP A 83 6.64 1.67 -15.82
N ASP A 84 6.82 1.75 -17.14
CA ASP A 84 7.61 2.84 -17.65
C ASP A 84 6.83 4.05 -18.15
N GLN A 85 5.59 3.94 -18.56
CA GLN A 85 4.98 5.05 -19.30
C GLN A 85 3.56 5.42 -18.90
N SER A 86 2.80 4.51 -18.35
CA SER A 86 1.56 4.84 -17.68
C SER A 86 1.88 5.12 -16.21
N HIS A 87 0.97 5.77 -15.53
CA HIS A 87 1.08 6.07 -14.10
C HIS A 87 0.21 5.10 -13.27
N PRO A 88 0.41 3.75 -13.39
CA PRO A 88 -0.36 2.80 -12.60
C PRO A 88 0.08 2.90 -11.14
N HIS A 89 -0.88 3.08 -10.25
CA HIS A 89 -0.67 3.19 -8.82
C HIS A 89 -1.88 2.67 -8.05
N HIS A 90 -1.68 2.43 -6.77
CA HIS A 90 -2.76 2.12 -5.84
C HIS A 90 -3.01 3.36 -4.99
N ALA A 91 -4.19 3.97 -5.16
CA ALA A 91 -4.62 5.10 -4.36
C ALA A 91 -5.34 4.59 -3.10
N LEU A 92 -4.89 5.06 -1.95
CA LEU A 92 -5.42 4.77 -0.63
C LEU A 92 -6.12 6.02 -0.11
N ASP A 93 -7.41 5.93 0.13
CA ASP A 93 -8.17 7.05 0.68
C ASP A 93 -7.86 7.21 2.17
N VAL A 94 -7.53 8.44 2.57
CA VAL A 94 -7.20 8.78 3.96
C VAL A 94 -8.04 9.96 4.44
N PRO A 95 -8.34 10.03 5.75
CA PRO A 95 -9.06 11.18 6.30
C PRO A 95 -8.32 12.49 6.03
N THR A 96 -9.07 13.52 5.67
CA THR A 96 -8.55 14.85 5.31
C THR A 96 -7.68 15.44 6.42
N GLU A 97 -8.09 15.27 7.68
CA GLU A 97 -7.40 15.74 8.88
C GLU A 97 -6.11 14.95 9.21
N GLU A 98 -5.85 13.89 8.47
CA GLU A 98 -4.67 13.03 8.68
C GLU A 98 -3.58 13.24 7.63
N LEU A 99 -3.85 13.95 6.53
CA LEU A 99 -2.88 14.10 5.44
C LEU A 99 -1.53 14.65 5.90
N GLU A 100 -1.52 15.68 6.74
CA GLU A 100 -0.28 16.25 7.29
C GLU A 100 0.40 15.30 8.28
N LYS A 101 -0.36 14.52 9.02
CA LYS A 101 0.20 13.47 9.90
C LYS A 101 0.87 12.38 9.07
N TRP A 102 0.28 12.02 7.92
CA TRP A 102 0.89 11.10 6.98
C TRP A 102 2.20 11.64 6.40
N ALA A 103 2.28 12.92 6.05
CA ALA A 103 3.52 13.54 5.61
C ALA A 103 4.63 13.44 6.68
N ALA A 104 4.29 13.73 7.94
CA ALA A 104 5.22 13.58 9.06
C ALA A 104 5.62 12.11 9.30
N HIS A 105 4.67 11.20 9.17
CA HIS A 105 4.89 9.77 9.33
C HIS A 105 5.82 9.19 8.24
N LEU A 106 5.60 9.53 6.97
CA LEU A 106 6.49 9.13 5.87
C LEU A 106 7.91 9.66 6.08
N LYS A 107 8.05 10.93 6.55
CA LYS A 107 9.36 11.50 6.93
C LYS A 107 10.01 10.71 8.06
N LYS A 108 9.26 10.36 9.12
CA LYS A 108 9.77 9.52 10.22
C LYS A 108 10.35 8.21 9.68
N TRP A 109 9.63 7.55 8.79
CA TRP A 109 10.05 6.28 8.20
C TRP A 109 11.06 6.41 7.06
N LYS A 110 11.54 7.62 6.77
CA LYS A 110 12.51 7.90 5.69
C LYS A 110 12.01 7.44 4.31
N VAL A 111 10.70 7.51 4.11
CA VAL A 111 10.06 7.21 2.82
C VAL A 111 10.06 8.47 1.97
N PRO A 112 10.71 8.47 0.80
CA PRO A 112 10.62 9.58 -0.13
C PRO A 112 9.19 9.73 -0.66
N PHE A 113 8.67 10.96 -0.68
CA PHE A 113 7.35 11.25 -1.22
C PHE A 113 7.28 12.62 -1.87
N VAL A 114 6.28 12.82 -2.70
CA VAL A 114 5.92 14.09 -3.34
C VAL A 114 4.51 14.49 -2.92
N GLY A 115 4.31 15.75 -2.63
CA GLY A 115 3.05 16.29 -2.12
C GLY A 115 3.18 16.82 -0.67
N PRO A 116 2.09 17.28 -0.07
CA PRO A 116 0.73 17.35 -0.65
C PRO A 116 0.67 18.25 -1.90
N MET A 117 -0.09 17.81 -2.89
CA MET A 117 -0.37 18.55 -4.12
C MET A 117 -1.83 18.39 -4.50
N THR A 118 -2.32 19.19 -5.42
CA THR A 118 -3.69 19.08 -5.94
C THR A 118 -3.67 18.85 -7.45
N ARG A 119 -4.70 18.16 -7.95
CA ARG A 119 -5.05 18.20 -9.35
C ARG A 119 -6.02 19.33 -9.62
N ALA A 120 -5.76 20.11 -10.66
CA ALA A 120 -6.60 21.24 -11.01
C ALA A 120 -8.07 20.81 -11.19
N GLY A 121 -8.97 21.44 -10.43
CA GLY A 121 -10.42 21.25 -10.54
C GLY A 121 -11.01 20.04 -9.81
N THR A 122 -10.23 19.23 -9.11
CA THR A 122 -10.74 18.03 -8.39
C THR A 122 -11.17 18.31 -6.96
N GLY A 123 -10.64 19.37 -6.32
CA GLY A 123 -10.87 19.61 -4.90
C GLY A 123 -10.16 18.62 -3.97
N SER A 124 -9.24 17.82 -4.51
CA SER A 124 -8.51 16.78 -3.78
C SER A 124 -7.11 17.25 -3.35
N ALA A 125 -6.50 16.46 -2.47
CA ALA A 125 -5.07 16.54 -2.17
C ALA A 125 -4.45 15.13 -2.21
N GLU A 126 -3.27 15.03 -2.81
CA GLU A 126 -2.58 13.78 -3.03
C GLU A 126 -1.13 13.83 -2.53
N MET A 127 -0.65 12.67 -2.07
CA MET A 127 0.76 12.41 -1.83
C MET A 127 1.16 11.11 -2.50
N TYR A 128 2.29 11.14 -3.20
CA TYR A 128 2.81 9.98 -3.95
C TYR A 128 4.12 9.48 -3.35
N PHE A 129 4.28 8.17 -3.27
CA PHE A 129 5.50 7.50 -2.81
C PHE A 129 5.60 6.10 -3.41
N ASN A 130 6.75 5.46 -3.24
CA ASN A 130 6.92 4.09 -3.66
C ASN A 130 7.16 3.19 -2.45
N ASP A 131 6.78 1.91 -2.57
CA ASP A 131 7.31 0.90 -1.69
C ASP A 131 8.80 0.60 -2.04
N PRO A 132 9.51 -0.21 -1.22
CA PRO A 132 10.93 -0.50 -1.47
C PRO A 132 11.23 -1.22 -2.78
N ASP A 133 10.24 -1.91 -3.34
CA ASP A 133 10.35 -2.60 -4.64
C ASP A 133 10.01 -1.71 -5.84
N GLY A 134 9.55 -0.48 -5.59
CA GLY A 134 9.21 0.51 -6.61
C GLY A 134 7.74 0.49 -7.02
N ASN A 135 6.88 -0.25 -6.32
CA ASN A 135 5.44 -0.20 -6.55
C ASN A 135 4.91 1.17 -6.12
N HIS A 136 4.11 1.79 -6.99
CA HIS A 136 3.67 3.16 -6.82
C HIS A 136 2.38 3.25 -6.01
N LEU A 137 2.39 4.11 -5.00
CA LEU A 137 1.32 4.31 -4.04
C LEU A 137 0.94 5.79 -3.96
N GLU A 138 -0.34 6.03 -3.72
CA GLU A 138 -0.90 7.36 -3.49
C GLU A 138 -1.70 7.37 -2.18
N LEU A 139 -1.54 8.42 -1.38
CA LEU A 139 -2.52 8.80 -0.37
C LEU A 139 -3.39 9.90 -0.96
N HIS A 140 -4.69 9.68 -0.94
CA HIS A 140 -5.68 10.55 -1.56
C HIS A 140 -6.67 11.07 -0.50
N CYS A 141 -6.97 12.35 -0.57
CA CYS A 141 -8.04 12.98 0.21
C CYS A 141 -9.01 13.68 -0.74
N SER A 142 -10.25 13.24 -0.75
CA SER A 142 -11.32 13.97 -1.44
C SER A 142 -11.77 15.20 -0.63
N ASN A 143 -12.14 16.29 -1.33
CA ASN A 143 -12.67 17.52 -0.71
C ASN A 143 -11.73 18.11 0.36
N TYR A 144 -10.43 18.21 0.03
CA TYR A 144 -9.43 18.76 0.96
C TYR A 144 -9.59 20.26 1.14
N PRO A 145 -9.84 20.76 2.37
CA PRO A 145 -9.97 22.20 2.63
C PRO A 145 -8.67 22.94 2.30
N GLY A 146 -8.74 23.97 1.47
CA GLY A 146 -7.56 24.73 1.07
C GLY A 146 -6.74 24.09 -0.05
N HIS A 147 -7.30 23.09 -0.75
CA HIS A 147 -6.64 22.45 -1.90
C HIS A 147 -6.14 23.47 -2.94
N GLU A 148 -6.82 24.62 -3.08
CA GLU A 148 -6.47 25.69 -4.00
C GLU A 148 -5.12 26.37 -3.67
N LYS A 149 -4.61 26.19 -2.45
CA LYS A 149 -3.31 26.69 -1.99
C LYS A 149 -2.18 25.68 -2.19
N LEU A 150 -2.52 24.45 -2.50
CA LEU A 150 -1.54 23.41 -2.75
C LEU A 150 -0.90 23.61 -4.13
N PRO A 151 0.37 23.21 -4.30
CA PRO A 151 0.99 23.22 -5.60
C PRO A 151 0.24 22.27 -6.54
N ALA A 152 -0.02 22.74 -7.78
CA ALA A 152 -0.49 21.87 -8.84
C ALA A 152 0.71 21.07 -9.39
N GLY A 153 0.61 19.75 -9.38
CA GLY A 153 1.70 18.92 -9.89
C GLY A 153 1.87 19.00 -11.41
N PRO A 154 3.09 18.81 -11.94
CA PRO A 154 3.33 17.50 -12.51
C PRO A 154 4.02 16.60 -11.49
N TYR A 155 3.52 15.39 -11.39
CA TYR A 155 4.13 14.35 -10.60
C TYR A 155 5.39 13.82 -11.31
N ASP A 156 6.51 13.78 -10.58
CA ASP A 156 7.73 13.10 -11.04
C ASP A 156 8.03 11.91 -10.11
N LYS A 157 7.70 10.70 -10.55
CA LYS A 157 7.90 9.47 -9.78
C LYS A 157 9.37 9.21 -9.39
N ARG A 158 10.35 9.85 -10.08
CA ARG A 158 11.77 9.74 -9.73
C ARG A 158 12.07 10.32 -8.34
N LEU A 159 11.25 11.26 -7.87
CA LEU A 159 11.38 11.87 -6.55
C LEU A 159 10.96 10.94 -5.41
N THR A 160 10.24 9.86 -5.74
CA THR A 160 9.72 8.88 -4.77
C THR A 160 10.54 7.60 -4.69
N VAL A 161 11.60 7.49 -5.47
CA VAL A 161 12.47 6.31 -5.48
C VAL A 161 13.37 6.30 -4.24
N HIS A 162 13.40 5.17 -3.56
CA HIS A 162 14.32 4.94 -2.46
C HIS A 162 15.77 4.93 -2.97
N LYS A 163 16.59 5.88 -2.50
CA LYS A 163 18.01 5.98 -2.87
C LYS A 163 18.89 4.99 -2.10
N GLN A 164 18.37 4.43 -1.03
CA GLN A 164 19.04 3.45 -0.16
C GLN A 164 18.05 2.33 0.18
N PRO A 165 18.55 1.15 0.59
CA PRO A 165 17.68 0.09 1.07
C PRO A 165 16.76 0.58 2.20
N TRP A 166 15.51 0.16 2.18
CA TRP A 166 14.55 0.42 3.25
C TRP A 166 14.27 -0.90 4.01
N PRO A 167 14.14 -0.91 5.33
CA PRO A 167 14.29 0.25 6.21
C PRO A 167 15.76 0.65 6.38
N PRO A 168 16.04 1.94 6.66
CA PRO A 168 17.36 2.34 7.06
C PRO A 168 17.74 1.72 8.41
N LEU A 169 19.03 1.55 8.66
CA LEU A 169 19.55 0.77 9.80
C LEU A 169 18.97 1.21 11.16
N GLU A 170 18.79 2.52 11.36
CA GLU A 170 18.24 3.09 12.59
C GLU A 170 16.76 2.77 12.83
N LEU A 171 16.02 2.38 11.81
CA LEU A 171 14.59 2.03 11.89
C LEU A 171 14.33 0.53 11.76
N GLU A 172 15.34 -0.27 11.44
CA GLU A 172 15.20 -1.70 11.17
C GLU A 172 14.65 -2.46 12.38
N ALA A 173 15.14 -2.17 13.57
CA ALA A 173 14.68 -2.83 14.79
C ALA A 173 13.20 -2.52 15.09
N GLU A 174 12.77 -1.26 14.89
CA GLU A 174 11.37 -0.86 15.08
C GLU A 174 10.45 -1.54 14.04
N ALA A 175 10.84 -1.53 12.77
CA ALA A 175 10.09 -2.16 11.70
C ALA A 175 9.93 -3.67 11.93
N ASN A 176 11.02 -4.37 12.26
CA ASN A 176 11.00 -5.80 12.57
C ASN A 176 10.10 -6.12 13.77
N ARG A 177 10.16 -5.32 14.84
CA ARG A 177 9.28 -5.49 16.00
C ARG A 177 7.80 -5.39 15.61
N LEU A 178 7.43 -4.43 14.79
CA LEU A 178 6.05 -4.26 14.31
C LEU A 178 5.60 -5.46 13.47
N LEU A 179 6.43 -5.91 12.52
CA LEU A 179 6.12 -7.09 11.71
C LEU A 179 5.97 -8.35 12.58
N GLN A 180 6.88 -8.60 13.52
CA GLN A 180 6.80 -9.77 14.40
C GLN A 180 5.54 -9.75 15.26
N ALA A 181 5.18 -8.59 15.83
CA ALA A 181 3.93 -8.45 16.57
C ALA A 181 2.69 -8.75 15.71
N SER A 182 2.68 -8.30 14.45
CA SER A 182 1.60 -8.58 13.52
C SER A 182 1.53 -10.07 13.13
N LEU A 183 2.66 -10.70 12.85
CA LEU A 183 2.74 -12.15 12.58
C LEU A 183 2.24 -12.98 13.77
N GLU A 184 2.59 -12.61 14.99
CA GLU A 184 2.11 -13.29 16.20
C GLU A 184 0.60 -13.13 16.36
N ARG A 185 0.02 -11.95 16.09
CA ARG A 185 -1.43 -11.75 16.10
C ARG A 185 -2.12 -12.64 15.07
N MET A 186 -1.63 -12.65 13.84
CA MET A 186 -2.16 -13.52 12.79
C MET A 186 -2.15 -15.01 13.19
N ARG A 187 -1.02 -15.48 13.73
CA ARG A 187 -0.88 -16.90 14.15
C ARG A 187 -1.79 -17.27 15.31
N ARG A 188 -2.02 -16.34 16.25
CA ARG A 188 -2.99 -16.56 17.36
C ARG A 188 -4.41 -16.69 16.83
N LEU A 189 -4.84 -15.81 15.95
CA LEU A 189 -6.18 -15.84 15.36
C LEU A 189 -6.45 -17.14 14.60
N LYS A 190 -5.45 -17.67 13.88
CA LYS A 190 -5.57 -18.96 13.16
C LYS A 190 -5.66 -20.18 14.09
N LYS A 191 -5.18 -20.10 15.32
CA LYS A 191 -5.29 -21.21 16.30
C LYS A 191 -6.63 -21.21 17.02
N SER A 192 -7.34 -20.08 17.03
CA SER A 192 -8.64 -19.92 17.70
C SER A 192 -9.84 -20.06 16.75
N ALA A 193 -9.62 -20.23 15.45
CA ALA A 193 -10.62 -20.47 14.41
C ALA A 193 -10.66 -21.96 14.03
#